data_91d720dc836de33b7ff788bbc3f4fbc2
#
_entry.id   91d720dc836de33b7ff788bbc3f4fbc2
#
_cell.length_a   1.000
_cell.length_b   1.000
_cell.length_c   1.000
_cell.angle_alpha   90.00
_cell.angle_beta   90.00
_cell.angle_gamma   90.00
#
_symmetry.space_group_name_H-M   'P 1'
#
loop_
_entity.id
_entity.type
_entity.pdbx_description
1 polymer ?
#
loop_
_entity_poly.entity_id
_entity_poly.type
_entity_poly.pdbx_seq_one_letter_code
_entity_poly.pdbx_strand_id
1 'polypeptide(L)' 'MRVLPSGSAQLYHTRRGAYSTFGSNIQSAVIQGGEIHCQTKDGRTMIYEVNQHGTGVRGPIRVW' A
#
# COMPACT_ATOMS: atom_id res chain seq x y z
N MET A 1 -3.70 2.03 8.09
CA MET A 1 -3.59 2.33 6.64
C MET A 1 -4.84 2.98 6.13
N ARG A 2 -4.70 3.89 5.22
CA ARG A 2 -5.86 4.56 4.61
C ARG A 2 -5.58 4.88 3.15
N VAL A 3 -6.66 5.04 2.38
CA VAL A 3 -6.60 5.50 0.99
C VAL A 3 -6.96 6.98 0.96
N LEU A 4 -6.11 7.77 0.33
CA LEU A 4 -6.28 9.22 0.26
C LEU A 4 -7.23 9.59 -0.87
N PRO A 5 -7.87 10.77 -0.80
CA PRO A 5 -8.71 11.24 -1.91
C PRO A 5 -7.97 11.35 -3.24
N SER A 6 -6.65 11.54 -3.20
CA SER A 6 -5.82 11.61 -4.39
C SER A 6 -5.65 10.26 -5.10
N GLY A 7 -6.03 9.16 -4.44
CA GLY A 7 -5.86 7.82 -4.99
C GLY A 7 -4.59 7.12 -4.54
N SER A 8 -3.81 7.72 -3.67
CA SER A 8 -2.66 7.08 -3.05
C SER A 8 -3.06 6.44 -1.74
N ALA A 9 -2.30 5.44 -1.29
CA ALA A 9 -2.49 4.83 0.02
C ALA A 9 -1.38 5.25 0.96
N GLN A 10 -1.69 5.34 2.26
CA GLN A 10 -0.71 5.64 3.31
C GLN A 10 -0.69 4.53 4.34
N LEU A 11 0.51 4.08 4.68
CA LEU A 11 0.74 3.12 5.75
C LEU A 11 1.57 3.78 6.84
N TYR A 12 1.09 3.71 8.09
CA TYR A 12 1.82 4.24 9.23
C TYR A 12 2.79 3.18 9.76
N HIS A 13 4.05 3.58 9.89
CA HIS A 13 5.09 2.72 10.44
C HIS A 13 5.30 3.07 11.92
N THR A 14 4.81 2.21 12.82
CA THR A 14 4.84 2.49 14.25
C THR A 14 6.26 2.61 14.80
N ARG A 15 7.19 1.81 14.28
CA ARG A 15 8.59 1.86 14.72
C ARG A 15 9.28 3.15 14.32
N ARG A 16 8.92 3.68 13.17
CA ARG A 16 9.55 4.87 12.61
C ARG A 16 8.81 6.15 12.99
N GLY A 17 7.53 6.03 13.34
CA GLY A 17 6.69 7.19 13.62
C GLY A 17 6.42 8.03 12.38
N ALA A 18 6.33 7.40 11.21
CA ALA A 18 6.14 8.11 9.95
C ALA A 18 5.21 7.32 9.03
N TYR A 19 4.70 8.00 8.00
CA TYR A 19 3.85 7.39 6.98
C TYR A 19 4.66 7.12 5.72
N SER A 20 4.32 6.02 5.02
CA SER A 20 4.73 5.81 3.64
C SER A 20 3.53 6.00 2.75
N THR A 21 3.66 6.81 1.71
CA THR A 21 2.62 7.05 0.72
C THR A 21 3.02 6.32 -0.55
N PHE A 22 2.10 5.53 -1.11
CA PHE A 22 2.42 4.71 -2.26
C PHE A 22 1.20 4.54 -3.16
N GLY A 23 1.47 4.16 -4.41
CA GLY A 23 0.46 3.82 -5.38
C GLY A 23 -0.27 5.02 -5.97
N SER A 24 -1.14 4.73 -6.93
CA SER A 24 -1.99 5.71 -7.58
C SER A 24 -3.27 5.02 -8.03
N ASN A 25 -4.34 5.78 -8.17
CA ASN A 25 -5.63 5.26 -8.65
C ASN A 25 -6.16 4.13 -7.76
N ILE A 26 -5.84 4.13 -6.48
CA ILE A 26 -6.23 3.08 -5.54
C ILE A 26 -7.63 3.39 -5.01
N GLN A 27 -8.51 2.39 -5.05
CA GLN A 27 -9.85 2.48 -4.50
C GLN A 27 -9.92 1.92 -3.08
N SER A 28 -9.23 0.79 -2.84
CA SER A 28 -9.22 0.15 -1.52
C SER A 28 -7.90 -0.60 -1.33
N ALA A 29 -7.52 -0.82 -0.09
CA ALA A 29 -6.31 -1.54 0.24
C ALA A 29 -6.48 -2.28 1.56
N VAL A 30 -5.94 -3.50 1.64
CA VAL A 30 -5.95 -4.31 2.85
C VAL A 30 -4.57 -4.93 3.06
N ILE A 31 -4.21 -5.14 4.31
CA ILE A 31 -2.95 -5.80 4.67
C ILE A 31 -3.21 -7.27 4.95
N GLN A 32 -2.42 -8.13 4.32
CA GLN A 32 -2.48 -9.58 4.53
C GLN A 32 -1.06 -10.14 4.56
N GLY A 33 -0.63 -10.61 5.72
CA GLY A 33 0.63 -11.33 5.85
C GLY A 33 1.86 -10.58 5.35
N GLY A 34 1.98 -9.30 5.66
CA GLY A 34 3.11 -8.49 5.22
C GLY A 34 2.99 -7.95 3.80
N GLU A 35 1.89 -8.25 3.12
CA GLU A 35 1.59 -7.72 1.81
C GLU A 35 0.40 -6.77 1.89
N ILE A 36 0.37 -5.80 0.99
CA ILE A 36 -0.75 -4.87 0.88
C ILE A 36 -1.44 -5.12 -0.45
N HIS A 37 -2.68 -5.57 -0.38
CA HIS A 37 -3.48 -5.88 -1.56
C HIS A 37 -4.35 -4.67 -1.89
N CYS A 38 -4.06 -4.04 -3.02
CA CYS A 38 -4.74 -2.83 -3.46
C CYS A 38 -5.64 -3.13 -4.64
N GLN A 39 -6.87 -2.59 -4.58
CA GLN A 39 -7.77 -2.59 -5.73
C GLN A 39 -7.75 -1.20 -6.34
N THR A 40 -7.53 -1.12 -7.64
CA THR A 40 -7.54 0.16 -8.34
C THR A 40 -8.95 0.50 -8.83
N LYS A 41 -9.17 1.77 -9.14
CA LYS A 41 -10.45 2.24 -9.64
C LYS A 41 -10.80 1.68 -11.01
N ASP A 42 -9.79 1.25 -11.77
CA ASP A 42 -9.97 0.65 -13.09
C ASP A 42 -10.07 -0.89 -13.04
N GLY A 43 -10.17 -1.48 -11.85
CA GLY A 43 -10.42 -2.91 -11.70
C GLY A 43 -9.19 -3.79 -11.61
N ARG A 44 -8.02 -3.20 -11.48
CA ARG A 44 -6.78 -3.98 -11.32
C ARG A 44 -6.50 -4.26 -9.86
N THR A 45 -5.69 -5.30 -9.63
CA THR A 45 -5.17 -5.61 -8.30
C THR A 45 -3.66 -5.40 -8.32
N MET A 46 -3.16 -4.65 -7.35
CA MET A 46 -1.72 -4.42 -7.18
C MET A 46 -1.31 -4.87 -5.80
N ILE A 47 -0.23 -5.64 -5.72
CA ILE A 47 0.30 -6.13 -4.45
C ILE A 47 1.59 -5.38 -4.14
N TYR A 48 1.62 -4.74 -2.99
CA TYR A 48 2.82 -4.10 -2.44
C TYR A 48 3.34 -4.92 -1.28
N GLU A 49 4.59 -4.72 -0.93
CA GLU A 49 5.21 -5.43 0.18
C GLU A 49 5.74 -4.44 1.20
N VAL A 50 5.43 -4.69 2.48
CA VAL A 50 6.05 -3.96 3.58
C VAL A 50 7.41 -4.60 3.81
N ASN A 51 8.49 -3.79 3.86
CA ASN A 51 9.81 -4.35 4.05
C ASN A 51 9.92 -5.01 5.43
N GLN A 52 10.89 -5.95 5.56
CA GLN A 52 11.01 -6.75 6.77
C GLN A 52 11.36 -5.93 8.02
N HIS A 53 11.84 -4.72 7.85
CA HIS A 53 12.16 -3.84 8.96
C HIS A 53 10.99 -2.94 9.36
N GLY A 54 9.89 -2.97 8.59
CA GLY A 54 8.73 -2.13 8.86
C GLY A 54 8.98 -0.66 8.65
N THR A 55 9.92 -0.29 7.78
CA THR A 55 10.31 1.10 7.57
C THR A 55 9.91 1.65 6.22
N GLY A 56 9.30 0.85 5.35
CA GLY A 56 8.87 1.32 4.04
C GLY A 56 8.02 0.29 3.31
N VAL A 57 7.49 0.72 2.18
CA VAL A 57 6.68 -0.10 1.29
C VAL A 57 7.34 -0.09 -0.07
N ARG A 58 7.43 -1.24 -0.68
CA ARG A 58 7.98 -1.36 -2.03
C ARG A 58 6.99 -2.04 -2.96
N GLY A 59 7.12 -1.79 -4.23
CA GLY A 59 6.29 -2.41 -5.24
C GLY A 59 5.74 -1.41 -6.23
N PRO A 60 4.75 -1.84 -6.99
CA PRO A 60 4.05 -3.14 -6.82
C PRO A 60 4.94 -4.32 -7.18
N ILE A 61 4.83 -5.39 -6.39
CA ILE A 61 5.59 -6.63 -6.66
C ILE A 61 4.82 -7.56 -7.57
N ARG A 62 3.50 -7.40 -7.64
CA ARG A 62 2.62 -8.13 -8.55
C ARG A 62 1.48 -7.22 -8.98
N VAL A 63 1.02 -7.39 -10.20
CA VAL A 63 -0.13 -6.66 -10.75
C VAL A 63 -0.98 -7.64 -11.54
N TRP A 64 -2.29 -7.61 -11.30
CA TRP A 64 -3.25 -8.37 -12.08
C TRP A 64 -4.16 -7.49 -12.90
#